data_128ae1b5e2a575e04c003334370602ed
#
_entry.id   128ae1b5e2a575e04c003334370602ed
#
_cell.length_a   1.000
_cell.length_b   1.000
_cell.length_c   1.000
_cell.angle_alpha   90.00
_cell.angle_beta   90.00
_cell.angle_gamma   90.00
#
_symmetry.space_group_name_H-M   'P 1'
#
loop_
_entity.id
_entity.type
_entity.pdbx_description
1 polymer ?
#
loop_
_entity_poly.entity_id
_entity_poly.type
_entity_poly.pdbx_seq_one_letter_code
_entity_poly.pdbx_strand_id
1 'polypeptide(L)'
;MAFKLKVTPEMEALTDICVQNSKMDVSLYAKYDVKRGLRDVNGKGVLAGLTQISNIVAYEEVDGKQVPCDGRLYYRGYNIEDLTQGFLSEKRQGFEEVTYLLLFGRLPDEQQLADFKKILASQRSLPTNFVRDVVMKAPSRDMMNTLSRSVLTLYAYDNNADDISLPNVLRQCLNLISVFPMLSVYGYQAYNHYIRGKSLYIHHPARNLSTAENILRMLRPDKKYSPLEATILDLALVLHAEHGGGNNSTFTTHVVSSSGTDTYSAIAAALGSLKGPKHGGANIKVMKMFEDMKNTLHDPKDREEVADYLTRLLHREAFDRRGLIYGMGHAVYSISDPRAKLFKKFVEQLADEKGRHDDFELYSMIEEMAPKIIARERHIYKGVSANVDFYSGFVYSMLDLPMELYTPMFAIARIAGWSAHRMEVEAKRS
;
A
#
# COMPACT_ATOMS: atom_id res chain seq x y z
N MET A 1 -0.17 -34.28 -16.55
CA MET A 1 -1.52 -33.76 -16.93
C MET A 1 -1.44 -32.26 -17.12
N ALA A 2 -1.99 -31.72 -18.19
CA ALA A 2 -2.08 -30.26 -18.34
C ALA A 2 -3.12 -29.70 -17.38
N PHE A 3 -2.79 -28.58 -16.74
CA PHE A 3 -3.71 -27.86 -15.86
C PHE A 3 -4.88 -27.31 -16.70
N LYS A 4 -6.12 -27.66 -16.33
CA LYS A 4 -7.31 -27.24 -17.07
C LYS A 4 -7.63 -25.78 -16.71
N LEU A 5 -7.55 -24.89 -17.70
CA LEU A 5 -7.68 -23.43 -17.51
C LEU A 5 -8.96 -22.82 -18.10
N LYS A 6 -9.81 -23.63 -18.75
CA LYS A 6 -11.00 -23.13 -19.44
C LYS A 6 -12.27 -23.51 -18.68
N VAL A 7 -13.19 -22.56 -18.59
CA VAL A 7 -14.55 -22.80 -18.15
C VAL A 7 -15.26 -23.65 -19.20
N THR A 8 -15.99 -24.66 -18.79
CA THR A 8 -16.78 -25.55 -19.69
C THR A 8 -18.25 -25.12 -19.66
N PRO A 9 -19.03 -25.50 -20.72
CA PRO A 9 -20.48 -25.21 -20.71
C PRO A 9 -21.23 -25.79 -19.51
N GLU A 10 -20.79 -26.92 -18.98
CA GLU A 10 -21.35 -27.51 -17.77
C GLU A 10 -21.08 -26.67 -16.54
N MET A 11 -19.88 -26.07 -16.44
CA MET A 11 -19.52 -25.12 -15.35
C MET A 11 -20.35 -23.84 -15.43
N GLU A 12 -20.62 -23.33 -16.64
CA GLU A 12 -21.50 -22.18 -16.85
C GLU A 12 -22.92 -22.46 -16.38
N ALA A 13 -23.50 -23.62 -16.77
CA ALA A 13 -24.82 -24.03 -16.33
C ALA A 13 -24.93 -24.18 -14.78
N LEU A 14 -23.89 -24.72 -14.15
CA LEU A 14 -23.82 -24.78 -12.67
C LEU A 14 -23.71 -23.38 -12.04
N THR A 15 -23.03 -22.45 -12.69
CA THR A 15 -22.95 -21.06 -12.24
C THR A 15 -24.32 -20.39 -12.25
N ASP A 16 -25.13 -20.62 -13.27
CA ASP A 16 -26.49 -20.08 -13.36
C ASP A 16 -27.37 -20.58 -12.19
N ILE A 17 -27.27 -21.86 -11.88
CA ILE A 17 -27.97 -22.44 -10.71
C ILE A 17 -27.49 -21.77 -9.41
N CYS A 18 -26.18 -21.58 -9.26
CA CYS A 18 -25.61 -20.91 -8.09
C CYS A 18 -26.14 -19.48 -7.96
N VAL A 19 -26.15 -18.70 -9.06
CA VAL A 19 -26.66 -17.32 -9.07
C VAL A 19 -28.13 -17.25 -8.68
N GLN A 20 -28.96 -18.17 -9.20
CA GLN A 20 -30.39 -18.19 -8.87
C GLN A 20 -30.65 -18.45 -7.39
N ASN A 21 -29.89 -19.37 -6.78
CA ASN A 21 -30.07 -19.77 -5.38
C ASN A 21 -29.29 -18.91 -4.36
N SER A 22 -28.42 -18.01 -4.81
CA SER A 22 -27.58 -17.17 -3.94
C SER A 22 -28.05 -15.71 -3.87
N LYS A 23 -29.24 -15.39 -4.37
CA LYS A 23 -29.80 -14.05 -4.28
C LYS A 23 -30.13 -13.70 -2.84
N MET A 24 -29.49 -12.66 -2.30
CA MET A 24 -29.77 -12.13 -0.98
C MET A 24 -30.68 -10.91 -1.09
N ASP A 25 -31.76 -10.88 -0.33
CA ASP A 25 -32.58 -9.67 -0.20
C ASP A 25 -31.78 -8.60 0.54
N VAL A 26 -31.54 -7.48 -0.14
CA VAL A 26 -30.73 -6.36 0.37
C VAL A 26 -31.37 -5.75 1.63
N SER A 27 -32.69 -5.84 1.80
CA SER A 27 -33.40 -5.34 2.98
C SER A 27 -32.98 -6.05 4.27
N LEU A 28 -32.49 -7.29 4.17
CA LEU A 28 -32.04 -8.09 5.32
C LEU A 28 -30.80 -7.48 5.99
N TYR A 29 -29.95 -6.76 5.25
CA TYR A 29 -28.81 -6.07 5.84
C TYR A 29 -29.27 -5.00 6.85
N ALA A 30 -30.30 -4.23 6.50
CA ALA A 30 -30.87 -3.24 7.41
C ALA A 30 -31.64 -3.90 8.55
N LYS A 31 -32.43 -4.96 8.24
CA LYS A 31 -33.25 -5.69 9.23
C LYS A 31 -32.40 -6.30 10.35
N TYR A 32 -31.22 -6.85 10.03
CA TYR A 32 -30.35 -7.51 10.99
C TYR A 32 -29.16 -6.64 11.41
N ASP A 33 -29.11 -5.37 11.01
CA ASP A 33 -27.98 -4.45 11.24
C ASP A 33 -26.61 -5.04 10.82
N VAL A 34 -26.60 -5.78 9.72
CA VAL A 34 -25.38 -6.43 9.20
C VAL A 34 -24.70 -5.51 8.18
N LYS A 35 -23.39 -5.37 8.30
CA LYS A 35 -22.57 -4.58 7.39
C LYS A 35 -22.04 -5.43 6.23
N ARG A 36 -21.73 -4.79 5.11
CA ARG A 36 -21.06 -5.46 3.98
C ARG A 36 -19.55 -5.39 4.16
N GLY A 37 -18.99 -6.32 4.93
CA GLY A 37 -17.57 -6.27 5.30
C GLY A 37 -17.27 -5.02 6.12
N LEU A 38 -16.30 -4.21 5.68
CA LEU A 38 -15.89 -2.97 6.36
C LEU A 38 -16.65 -1.72 5.90
N ARG A 39 -17.79 -1.89 5.23
CA ARG A 39 -18.65 -0.80 4.75
C ARG A 39 -20.10 -1.03 5.16
N ASP A 40 -20.78 0.06 5.51
CA ASP A 40 -22.25 0.04 5.65
C ASP A 40 -22.93 0.07 4.27
N VAL A 41 -24.24 0.03 4.28
CA VAL A 41 -25.05 0.08 3.03
C VAL A 41 -24.88 1.37 2.24
N ASN A 42 -24.47 2.46 2.89
CA ASN A 42 -24.21 3.78 2.29
C ASN A 42 -22.75 3.94 1.83
N GLY A 43 -21.94 2.89 1.99
CA GLY A 43 -20.53 2.91 1.64
C GLY A 43 -19.60 3.57 2.66
N LYS A 44 -20.13 4.04 3.80
CA LYS A 44 -19.33 4.59 4.90
C LYS A 44 -18.49 3.49 5.56
N GLY A 45 -17.27 3.81 5.98
CA GLY A 45 -16.41 2.89 6.73
C GLY A 45 -17.02 2.49 8.07
N VAL A 46 -16.86 1.23 8.44
CA VAL A 46 -17.30 0.66 9.73
C VAL A 46 -16.13 0.70 10.70
N LEU A 47 -16.38 1.11 11.95
CA LEU A 47 -15.39 0.97 13.02
C LEU A 47 -15.21 -0.52 13.34
N ALA A 48 -14.01 -1.04 13.11
CA ALA A 48 -13.69 -2.45 13.25
C ALA A 48 -12.64 -2.68 14.33
N GLY A 49 -13.08 -2.79 15.56
CA GLY A 49 -12.23 -3.05 16.72
C GLY A 49 -11.47 -1.79 17.21
N LEU A 50 -10.70 -2.01 18.27
CA LEU A 50 -9.87 -0.97 18.90
C LEU A 50 -8.39 -1.36 18.77
N THR A 51 -7.53 -0.38 18.47
CA THR A 51 -6.09 -0.54 18.41
C THR A 51 -5.38 0.66 19.00
N GLN A 52 -4.20 0.43 19.56
CA GLN A 52 -3.28 1.50 20.01
C GLN A 52 -2.18 1.80 18.98
N ILE A 53 -2.16 1.06 17.85
CA ILE A 53 -1.10 1.19 16.84
C ILE A 53 -1.21 2.52 16.09
N SER A 54 -2.41 2.91 15.73
CA SER A 54 -2.64 4.15 14.98
C SER A 54 -4.02 4.73 15.24
N ASN A 55 -4.16 6.02 14.96
CA ASN A 55 -5.44 6.71 14.99
C ASN A 55 -5.57 7.63 13.77
N ILE A 56 -6.77 7.68 13.22
CA ILE A 56 -7.11 8.51 12.06
C ILE A 56 -8.21 9.46 12.47
N VAL A 57 -7.97 10.76 12.31
CA VAL A 57 -8.93 11.81 12.62
C VAL A 57 -9.34 12.50 11.32
N ALA A 58 -10.63 12.55 11.06
CA ALA A 58 -11.23 13.21 9.90
C ALA A 58 -12.46 14.06 10.28
N TYR A 59 -12.86 13.99 11.54
CA TYR A 59 -14.01 14.72 12.10
C TYR A 59 -13.66 15.23 13.49
N GLU A 60 -14.15 16.41 13.81
CA GLU A 60 -14.10 17.00 15.14
C GLU A 60 -15.53 17.19 15.67
N GLU A 61 -15.67 17.16 16.97
CA GLU A 61 -16.94 17.46 17.62
C GLU A 61 -17.04 18.97 17.88
N VAL A 62 -18.03 19.63 17.24
CA VAL A 62 -18.35 21.02 17.43
C VAL A 62 -19.82 21.10 17.82
N ASP A 63 -20.10 21.61 19.02
CA ASP A 63 -21.46 21.73 19.56
C ASP A 63 -22.27 20.42 19.53
N GLY A 64 -21.62 19.30 19.87
CA GLY A 64 -22.23 17.96 19.89
C GLY A 64 -22.49 17.35 18.50
N LYS A 65 -21.95 17.96 17.43
CA LYS A 65 -22.05 17.46 16.06
C LYS A 65 -20.68 17.12 15.48
N GLN A 66 -20.60 16.03 14.75
CA GLN A 66 -19.39 15.68 14.00
C GLN A 66 -19.27 16.56 12.75
N VAL A 67 -18.23 17.37 12.69
CA VAL A 67 -17.90 18.24 11.57
C VAL A 67 -16.62 17.73 10.91
N PRO A 68 -16.56 17.62 9.57
CA PRO A 68 -15.33 17.27 8.88
C PRO A 68 -14.21 18.25 9.18
N CYS A 69 -13.01 17.73 9.44
CA CYS A 69 -11.80 18.52 9.66
C CYS A 69 -10.66 18.07 8.74
N ASP A 70 -9.55 18.80 8.76
CA ASP A 70 -8.32 18.35 8.11
C ASP A 70 -7.91 16.97 8.63
N GLY A 71 -7.57 16.08 7.72
CA GLY A 71 -7.17 14.72 8.07
C GLY A 71 -5.88 14.71 8.90
N ARG A 72 -5.87 13.92 9.95
CA ARG A 72 -4.69 13.67 10.80
C ARG A 72 -4.47 12.17 10.95
N LEU A 73 -3.23 11.75 10.89
CA LEU A 73 -2.81 10.36 11.08
C LEU A 73 -1.78 10.32 12.22
N TYR A 74 -2.02 9.44 13.17
CA TYR A 74 -1.14 9.25 14.31
C TYR A 74 -0.62 7.81 14.34
N TYR A 75 0.69 7.66 14.50
CA TYR A 75 1.34 6.39 14.78
C TYR A 75 1.70 6.35 16.27
N ARG A 76 1.10 5.45 17.03
CA ARG A 76 1.31 5.35 18.48
C ARG A 76 1.20 6.70 19.24
N GLY A 77 0.27 7.55 18.80
CA GLY A 77 0.03 8.86 19.39
C GLY A 77 0.87 10.01 18.82
N TYR A 78 1.85 9.73 17.96
CA TYR A 78 2.65 10.76 17.29
C TYR A 78 2.02 11.14 15.94
N ASN A 79 1.86 12.43 15.69
CA ASN A 79 1.37 12.91 14.39
C ASN A 79 2.39 12.57 13.29
N ILE A 80 1.91 12.04 12.16
CA ILE A 80 2.76 11.68 11.03
C ILE A 80 3.54 12.86 10.46
N GLU A 81 3.00 14.08 10.54
CA GLU A 81 3.68 15.30 10.10
C GLU A 81 4.88 15.60 10.99
N ASP A 82 4.73 15.49 12.31
CA ASP A 82 5.80 15.72 13.29
C ASP A 82 6.90 14.65 13.15
N LEU A 83 6.51 13.39 13.02
CA LEU A 83 7.47 12.28 12.77
C LEU A 83 8.28 12.54 11.52
N THR A 84 7.61 12.91 10.43
CA THR A 84 8.24 13.17 9.13
C THR A 84 9.19 14.35 9.21
N GLN A 85 8.76 15.45 9.82
CA GLN A 85 9.59 16.63 10.02
C GLN A 85 10.82 16.30 10.89
N GLY A 86 10.65 15.47 11.91
CA GLY A 86 11.73 15.08 12.81
C GLY A 86 12.90 14.44 12.07
N PHE A 87 12.67 13.34 11.36
CA PHE A 87 13.77 12.65 10.68
C PHE A 87 14.28 13.41 9.43
N LEU A 88 13.42 14.13 8.71
CA LEU A 88 13.84 14.91 7.54
C LEU A 88 14.71 16.12 7.91
N SER A 89 14.39 16.83 9.00
CA SER A 89 15.20 17.97 9.48
C SER A 89 16.62 17.54 9.86
N GLU A 90 16.78 16.32 10.34
CA GLU A 90 18.08 15.73 10.68
C GLU A 90 18.72 14.98 9.52
N LYS A 91 18.12 15.03 8.34
CA LYS A 91 18.58 14.33 7.12
C LYS A 91 18.75 12.81 7.34
N ARG A 92 17.90 12.23 8.18
CA ARG A 92 17.83 10.80 8.46
C ARG A 92 16.71 10.15 7.63
N GLN A 93 16.83 8.85 7.43
CA GLN A 93 15.74 8.03 6.92
C GLN A 93 14.87 7.52 8.07
N GLY A 94 13.55 7.53 7.88
CA GLY A 94 12.60 7.36 8.95
C GLY A 94 11.89 6.01 9.01
N PHE A 95 11.99 5.16 7.97
CA PHE A 95 11.18 3.94 7.92
C PHE A 95 11.53 2.95 9.06
N GLU A 96 12.81 2.74 9.35
CA GLU A 96 13.24 1.88 10.45
C GLU A 96 12.83 2.44 11.82
N GLU A 97 12.91 3.76 12.01
CA GLU A 97 12.46 4.43 13.23
C GLU A 97 10.95 4.30 13.43
N VAL A 98 10.18 4.51 12.38
CA VAL A 98 8.71 4.34 12.40
C VAL A 98 8.32 2.89 12.61
N THR A 99 9.05 1.95 12.01
CA THR A 99 8.86 0.51 12.24
C THR A 99 9.06 0.16 13.73
N TYR A 100 10.12 0.68 14.34
CA TYR A 100 10.36 0.55 15.78
C TYR A 100 9.19 1.12 16.60
N LEU A 101 8.76 2.33 16.28
CA LEU A 101 7.64 2.99 16.96
C LEU A 101 6.36 2.15 16.87
N LEU A 102 6.01 1.66 15.69
CA LEU A 102 4.79 0.86 15.49
C LEU A 102 4.83 -0.45 16.29
N LEU A 103 5.98 -1.15 16.27
CA LEU A 103 6.14 -2.42 16.96
C LEU A 103 6.18 -2.27 18.49
N PHE A 104 6.90 -1.29 19.00
CA PHE A 104 7.23 -1.19 20.43
C PHE A 104 6.51 -0.06 21.18
N GLY A 105 5.77 0.80 20.49
CA GLY A 105 4.89 1.81 21.10
C GLY A 105 5.59 3.07 21.57
N ARG A 106 6.88 3.23 21.33
CA ARG A 106 7.67 4.43 21.69
C ARG A 106 8.77 4.69 20.65
N LEU A 107 9.20 5.93 20.53
CA LEU A 107 10.34 6.29 19.71
C LEU A 107 11.64 5.72 20.32
N PRO A 108 12.55 5.22 19.47
CA PRO A 108 13.88 4.80 19.93
C PRO A 108 14.76 6.01 20.25
N ASP A 109 15.65 5.88 21.20
CA ASP A 109 16.83 6.74 21.26
C ASP A 109 17.85 6.34 20.16
N GLU A 110 18.93 7.12 20.04
CA GLU A 110 19.94 6.92 18.99
C GLU A 110 20.57 5.50 19.04
N GLN A 111 20.89 5.01 20.26
CA GLN A 111 21.47 3.69 20.43
C GLN A 111 20.48 2.57 20.12
N GLN A 112 19.24 2.71 20.57
CA GLN A 112 18.16 1.76 20.30
C GLN A 112 17.86 1.67 18.81
N LEU A 113 17.86 2.80 18.10
CA LEU A 113 17.67 2.82 16.67
C LEU A 113 18.84 2.14 15.93
N ALA A 114 20.08 2.43 16.34
CA ALA A 114 21.27 1.81 15.77
C ALA A 114 21.25 0.28 15.95
N ASP A 115 20.89 -0.20 17.14
CA ASP A 115 20.81 -1.62 17.44
C ASP A 115 19.65 -2.30 16.69
N PHE A 116 18.52 -1.64 16.58
CA PHE A 116 17.38 -2.13 15.80
C PHE A 116 17.73 -2.26 14.29
N LYS A 117 18.40 -1.27 13.73
CA LYS A 117 18.92 -1.35 12.35
C LYS A 117 19.88 -2.51 12.14
N LYS A 118 20.74 -2.82 13.11
CA LYS A 118 21.62 -4.00 13.06
C LYS A 118 20.81 -5.30 13.07
N ILE A 119 19.77 -5.38 13.89
CA ILE A 119 18.88 -6.55 13.94
C ILE A 119 18.24 -6.76 12.58
N LEU A 120 17.60 -5.74 12.00
CA LEU A 120 16.99 -5.83 10.68
C LEU A 120 18.01 -6.21 9.59
N ALA A 121 19.20 -5.61 9.61
CA ALA A 121 20.27 -5.93 8.67
C ALA A 121 20.72 -7.38 8.77
N SER A 122 20.78 -7.96 9.98
CA SER A 122 21.12 -9.35 10.20
C SER A 122 20.09 -10.33 9.65
N GLN A 123 18.84 -9.91 9.52
CA GLN A 123 17.73 -10.70 9.00
C GLN A 123 17.58 -10.62 7.47
N ARG A 124 18.35 -9.76 6.78
CA ARG A 124 18.31 -9.60 5.31
C ARG A 124 18.96 -10.77 4.59
N SER A 125 18.45 -11.97 4.81
CA SER A 125 18.89 -13.20 4.15
C SER A 125 17.73 -14.15 3.96
N LEU A 126 17.76 -14.91 2.86
CA LEU A 126 16.80 -15.95 2.56
C LEU A 126 17.44 -17.32 2.75
N PRO A 127 16.67 -18.39 2.99
CA PRO A 127 17.21 -19.74 3.08
C PRO A 127 18.04 -20.10 1.84
N THR A 128 19.01 -21.00 2.02
CA THR A 128 19.87 -21.46 0.92
C THR A 128 19.04 -21.95 -0.26
N ASN A 129 19.38 -21.48 -1.44
CA ASN A 129 18.68 -21.77 -2.73
C ASN A 129 17.22 -21.30 -2.82
N PHE A 130 16.67 -20.59 -1.83
CA PHE A 130 15.27 -20.14 -1.83
C PHE A 130 14.93 -19.30 -3.07
N VAL A 131 15.80 -18.37 -3.44
CA VAL A 131 15.59 -17.53 -4.65
C VAL A 131 15.44 -18.39 -5.88
N ARG A 132 16.34 -19.35 -6.09
CA ARG A 132 16.33 -20.28 -7.24
C ARG A 132 15.11 -21.18 -7.23
N ASP A 133 14.83 -21.83 -6.11
CA ASP A 133 13.89 -22.94 -6.03
C ASP A 133 12.45 -22.50 -5.77
N VAL A 134 12.25 -21.31 -5.21
CA VAL A 134 10.93 -20.77 -4.87
C VAL A 134 10.57 -19.56 -5.74
N VAL A 135 11.39 -18.50 -5.68
CA VAL A 135 11.08 -17.25 -6.36
C VAL A 135 11.15 -17.38 -7.88
N MET A 136 12.23 -18.00 -8.39
CA MET A 136 12.52 -18.07 -9.83
C MET A 136 11.85 -19.25 -10.54
N LYS A 137 11.53 -20.34 -9.83
CA LYS A 137 11.05 -21.58 -10.45
C LYS A 137 9.65 -21.46 -11.09
N ALA A 138 8.81 -20.58 -10.57
CA ALA A 138 7.49 -20.29 -11.12
C ALA A 138 7.28 -18.76 -11.22
N PRO A 139 7.93 -18.10 -12.18
CA PRO A 139 7.80 -16.65 -12.36
C PRO A 139 6.35 -16.30 -12.65
N SER A 140 5.84 -15.26 -12.02
CA SER A 140 4.48 -14.78 -12.18
C SER A 140 4.48 -13.37 -12.77
N ARG A 141 3.43 -13.05 -13.52
CA ARG A 141 3.15 -11.67 -13.94
C ARG A 141 2.65 -10.79 -12.80
N ASP A 142 2.24 -11.40 -11.71
CA ASP A 142 1.74 -10.73 -10.52
C ASP A 142 2.75 -10.89 -9.37
N MET A 143 3.42 -9.78 -9.03
CA MET A 143 4.43 -9.76 -7.97
C MET A 143 3.83 -10.02 -6.58
N MET A 144 2.57 -9.63 -6.36
CA MET A 144 1.88 -9.92 -5.09
C MET A 144 1.62 -11.42 -4.92
N ASN A 145 1.33 -12.13 -6.01
CA ASN A 145 1.24 -13.60 -5.98
C ASN A 145 2.60 -14.22 -5.62
N THR A 146 3.67 -13.77 -6.26
CA THR A 146 5.02 -14.26 -5.95
C THR A 146 5.40 -14.00 -4.49
N LEU A 147 5.11 -12.80 -3.99
CA LEU A 147 5.38 -12.44 -2.59
C LEU A 147 4.57 -13.32 -1.62
N SER A 148 3.27 -13.51 -1.86
CA SER A 148 2.41 -14.30 -0.99
C SER A 148 2.82 -15.76 -0.89
N ARG A 149 3.11 -16.42 -2.02
CA ARG A 149 3.56 -17.82 -2.02
C ARG A 149 4.98 -17.97 -1.45
N SER A 150 5.84 -16.97 -1.62
CA SER A 150 7.16 -16.95 -0.99
C SER A 150 7.03 -16.89 0.53
N VAL A 151 6.15 -16.03 1.05
CA VAL A 151 5.85 -15.95 2.49
C VAL A 151 5.33 -17.28 3.01
N LEU A 152 4.35 -17.89 2.35
CA LEU A 152 3.83 -19.21 2.76
C LEU A 152 4.90 -20.30 2.70
N THR A 153 5.80 -20.26 1.74
CA THR A 153 6.88 -21.25 1.62
C THR A 153 7.93 -21.07 2.72
N LEU A 154 8.17 -19.85 3.23
CA LEU A 154 9.09 -19.62 4.35
C LEU A 154 8.68 -20.37 5.61
N TYR A 155 7.40 -20.66 5.81
CA TYR A 155 6.90 -21.54 6.87
C TYR A 155 7.68 -22.87 6.94
N ALA A 156 7.92 -23.50 5.79
CA ALA A 156 8.62 -24.79 5.73
C ALA A 156 10.11 -24.74 6.13
N TYR A 157 10.68 -23.56 6.22
CA TYR A 157 12.07 -23.34 6.63
C TYR A 157 12.18 -22.86 8.09
N ASP A 158 11.06 -22.68 8.79
CA ASP A 158 11.03 -22.25 10.19
C ASP A 158 10.61 -23.42 11.09
N ASN A 159 11.55 -23.93 11.86
CA ASN A 159 11.29 -25.05 12.78
C ASN A 159 10.32 -24.70 13.91
N ASN A 160 10.09 -23.41 14.16
CA ASN A 160 9.16 -22.90 15.17
C ASN A 160 8.01 -22.11 14.53
N ALA A 161 7.57 -22.53 13.33
CA ALA A 161 6.58 -21.78 12.54
C ALA A 161 5.24 -21.59 13.31
N ASP A 162 4.78 -22.61 14.03
CA ASP A 162 3.52 -22.65 14.76
C ASP A 162 3.59 -22.09 16.20
N ASP A 163 4.79 -21.72 16.67
CA ASP A 163 4.93 -21.09 17.98
C ASP A 163 4.46 -19.63 17.93
N ILE A 164 3.31 -19.37 18.53
CA ILE A 164 2.69 -18.04 18.61
C ILE A 164 3.07 -17.28 19.88
N SER A 165 4.08 -17.72 20.64
CA SER A 165 4.62 -16.93 21.72
C SER A 165 5.13 -15.57 21.22
N LEU A 166 4.91 -14.53 22.00
CA LEU A 166 5.22 -13.16 21.58
C LEU A 166 6.67 -12.94 21.10
N PRO A 167 7.71 -13.51 21.77
CA PRO A 167 9.09 -13.43 21.28
C PRO A 167 9.28 -14.10 19.91
N ASN A 168 8.64 -15.24 19.66
CA ASN A 168 8.76 -15.94 18.38
C ASN A 168 8.00 -15.21 17.27
N VAL A 169 6.82 -14.69 17.55
CA VAL A 169 6.07 -13.85 16.59
C VAL A 169 6.88 -12.61 16.23
N LEU A 170 7.51 -11.94 17.20
CA LEU A 170 8.41 -10.81 16.92
C LEU A 170 9.58 -11.23 16.02
N ARG A 171 10.24 -12.34 16.29
CA ARG A 171 11.31 -12.88 15.44
C ARG A 171 10.85 -13.09 14.01
N GLN A 172 9.68 -13.70 13.81
CA GLN A 172 9.08 -13.94 12.49
C GLN A 172 8.75 -12.62 11.79
N CYS A 173 8.14 -11.67 12.49
CA CYS A 173 7.82 -10.35 11.94
C CYS A 173 9.08 -9.57 11.52
N LEU A 174 10.13 -9.54 12.33
CA LEU A 174 11.39 -8.87 11.99
C LEU A 174 12.07 -9.50 10.77
N ASN A 175 12.00 -10.83 10.65
CA ASN A 175 12.48 -11.52 9.45
C ASN A 175 11.67 -11.12 8.22
N LEU A 176 10.34 -11.16 8.26
CA LEU A 176 9.47 -10.79 7.13
C LEU A 176 9.65 -9.31 6.73
N ILE A 177 9.73 -8.39 7.68
CA ILE A 177 10.02 -6.96 7.41
C ILE A 177 11.35 -6.83 6.63
N SER A 178 12.36 -7.61 7.01
CA SER A 178 13.69 -7.53 6.41
C SER A 178 13.78 -8.19 5.03
N VAL A 179 13.00 -9.24 4.75
CA VAL A 179 13.08 -9.98 3.47
C VAL A 179 12.04 -9.56 2.44
N PHE A 180 10.99 -8.81 2.79
CA PHE A 180 9.98 -8.33 1.84
C PHE A 180 10.57 -7.56 0.66
N PRO A 181 11.54 -6.64 0.84
CA PRO A 181 12.22 -6.01 -0.28
C PRO A 181 12.93 -6.99 -1.20
N MET A 182 13.61 -7.99 -0.64
CA MET A 182 14.30 -9.02 -1.42
C MET A 182 13.31 -9.86 -2.23
N LEU A 183 12.26 -10.36 -1.59
CA LEU A 183 11.23 -11.19 -2.26
C LEU A 183 10.52 -10.44 -3.39
N SER A 184 10.22 -9.16 -3.17
CA SER A 184 9.56 -8.30 -4.16
C SER A 184 10.47 -8.02 -5.36
N VAL A 185 11.70 -7.58 -5.13
CA VAL A 185 12.65 -7.25 -6.20
C VAL A 185 13.06 -8.51 -6.97
N TYR A 186 13.36 -9.61 -6.28
CA TYR A 186 13.74 -10.87 -6.94
C TYR A 186 12.56 -11.50 -7.70
N GLY A 187 11.35 -11.35 -7.20
CA GLY A 187 10.14 -11.73 -7.94
C GLY A 187 9.99 -10.96 -9.24
N TYR A 188 10.24 -9.66 -9.21
CA TYR A 188 10.27 -8.83 -10.42
C TYR A 188 11.39 -9.24 -11.38
N GLN A 189 12.60 -9.48 -10.88
CA GLN A 189 13.72 -9.90 -11.71
C GLN A 189 13.45 -11.26 -12.39
N ALA A 190 12.82 -12.19 -11.67
CA ALA A 190 12.39 -13.47 -12.24
C ALA A 190 11.36 -13.27 -13.37
N TYR A 191 10.34 -12.45 -13.16
CA TYR A 191 9.36 -12.09 -14.18
C TYR A 191 10.03 -11.42 -15.39
N ASN A 192 10.87 -10.43 -15.15
CA ASN A 192 11.55 -9.67 -16.20
C ASN A 192 12.45 -10.57 -17.05
N HIS A 193 13.16 -11.51 -16.44
CA HIS A 193 14.03 -12.45 -17.14
C HIS A 193 13.23 -13.53 -17.86
N TYR A 194 12.43 -14.33 -17.17
CA TYR A 194 11.80 -15.52 -17.74
C TYR A 194 10.59 -15.23 -18.62
N ILE A 195 9.85 -14.15 -18.37
CA ILE A 195 8.64 -13.81 -19.13
C ILE A 195 8.93 -12.71 -20.17
N ARG A 196 9.74 -11.71 -19.82
CA ARG A 196 10.05 -10.58 -20.73
C ARG A 196 11.37 -10.72 -21.48
N GLY A 197 12.17 -11.76 -21.23
CA GLY A 197 13.42 -12.03 -21.91
C GLY A 197 14.54 -11.01 -21.65
N LYS A 198 14.51 -10.32 -20.51
CA LYS A 198 15.53 -9.33 -20.14
C LYS A 198 16.66 -9.97 -19.34
N SER A 199 17.75 -9.24 -19.16
CA SER A 199 18.87 -9.67 -18.32
C SER A 199 18.44 -9.89 -16.86
N LEU A 200 19.02 -10.92 -16.23
CA LEU A 200 18.76 -11.22 -14.82
C LEU A 200 19.76 -10.49 -13.94
N TYR A 201 19.23 -9.73 -12.99
CA TYR A 201 20.02 -9.04 -11.96
C TYR A 201 19.60 -9.53 -10.58
N ILE A 202 20.52 -10.14 -9.83
CA ILE A 202 20.31 -10.54 -8.44
C ILE A 202 21.36 -9.84 -7.58
N HIS A 203 21.02 -8.65 -7.13
CA HIS A 203 21.87 -7.86 -6.24
C HIS A 203 21.50 -8.12 -4.79
N HIS A 204 22.50 -8.39 -3.96
CA HIS A 204 22.30 -8.56 -2.53
C HIS A 204 22.12 -7.22 -1.81
N PRO A 205 21.29 -7.16 -0.76
CA PRO A 205 21.19 -5.97 0.08
C PRO A 205 22.51 -5.73 0.83
N ALA A 206 22.84 -4.47 1.04
CA ALA A 206 23.97 -4.07 1.87
C ALA A 206 23.51 -3.85 3.32
N ARG A 207 24.34 -4.29 4.29
CA ARG A 207 23.98 -4.22 5.72
C ARG A 207 23.92 -2.79 6.26
N ASN A 208 24.75 -1.91 5.72
CA ASN A 208 24.87 -0.51 6.14
C ASN A 208 23.85 0.45 5.49
N LEU A 209 23.03 -0.06 4.59
CA LEU A 209 22.01 0.75 3.88
C LEU A 209 20.63 0.56 4.51
N SER A 210 19.79 1.59 4.39
CA SER A 210 18.39 1.55 4.78
C SER A 210 17.57 0.63 3.89
N THR A 211 16.31 0.40 4.26
CA THR A 211 15.37 -0.35 3.44
C THR A 211 15.14 0.32 2.08
N ALA A 212 14.91 1.63 2.04
CA ALA A 212 14.70 2.36 0.80
C ALA A 212 15.93 2.34 -0.12
N GLU A 213 17.10 2.58 0.43
CA GLU A 213 18.37 2.49 -0.31
C GLU A 213 18.61 1.09 -0.88
N ASN A 214 18.33 0.06 -0.11
CA ASN A 214 18.46 -1.32 -0.56
C ASN A 214 17.47 -1.69 -1.67
N ILE A 215 16.24 -1.19 -1.63
CA ILE A 215 15.28 -1.40 -2.72
C ILE A 215 15.86 -0.85 -4.04
N LEU A 216 16.31 0.40 -4.04
CA LEU A 216 16.89 1.03 -5.23
C LEU A 216 18.16 0.33 -5.70
N ARG A 217 19.06 -0.01 -4.76
CA ARG A 217 20.28 -0.76 -5.03
C ARG A 217 20.01 -2.13 -5.65
N MET A 218 19.08 -2.89 -5.10
CA MET A 218 18.78 -4.25 -5.59
C MET A 218 18.06 -4.25 -6.94
N LEU A 219 17.22 -3.23 -7.18
CA LEU A 219 16.42 -3.14 -8.38
C LEU A 219 17.23 -2.69 -9.60
N ARG A 220 18.13 -1.72 -9.43
CA ARG A 220 18.85 -1.09 -10.53
C ARG A 220 20.07 -1.89 -10.96
N PRO A 221 20.27 -2.09 -12.28
CA PRO A 221 21.42 -2.84 -12.80
C PRO A 221 22.76 -2.30 -12.33
N ASP A 222 22.91 -0.97 -12.28
CA ASP A 222 24.14 -0.27 -11.86
C ASP A 222 24.22 -0.01 -10.36
N LYS A 223 23.20 -0.37 -9.58
CA LYS A 223 23.08 -0.14 -8.12
C LYS A 223 23.08 1.33 -7.69
N LYS A 224 22.91 2.25 -8.61
CA LYS A 224 23.02 3.71 -8.34
C LYS A 224 21.67 4.35 -8.06
N TYR A 225 21.67 5.31 -7.18
CA TYR A 225 20.53 6.16 -6.84
C TYR A 225 21.03 7.49 -6.26
N SER A 226 20.23 8.54 -6.38
CA SER A 226 20.54 9.82 -5.73
C SER A 226 20.08 9.82 -4.25
N PRO A 227 20.68 10.67 -3.41
CA PRO A 227 20.18 10.86 -2.03
C PRO A 227 18.72 11.29 -1.97
N LEU A 228 18.25 12.12 -2.89
CA LEU A 228 16.87 12.57 -2.97
C LEU A 228 15.92 11.40 -3.28
N GLU A 229 16.28 10.53 -4.23
CA GLU A 229 15.52 9.33 -4.55
C GLU A 229 15.33 8.41 -3.32
N ALA A 230 16.42 8.17 -2.58
CA ALA A 230 16.36 7.35 -1.35
C ALA A 230 15.49 7.99 -0.28
N THR A 231 15.60 9.30 -0.07
CA THR A 231 14.79 10.06 0.91
C THR A 231 13.30 9.99 0.56
N ILE A 232 12.95 10.17 -0.71
CA ILE A 232 11.54 10.16 -1.14
C ILE A 232 10.95 8.76 -1.09
N LEU A 233 11.70 7.72 -1.45
CA LEU A 233 11.23 6.34 -1.30
C LEU A 233 11.05 5.98 0.18
N ASP A 234 11.97 6.38 1.04
CA ASP A 234 11.84 6.19 2.49
C ASP A 234 10.59 6.88 3.04
N LEU A 235 10.34 8.13 2.64
CA LEU A 235 9.10 8.83 2.98
C LEU A 235 7.87 8.08 2.51
N ALA A 236 7.87 7.54 1.29
CA ALA A 236 6.79 6.72 0.78
C ALA A 236 6.52 5.50 1.67
N LEU A 237 7.57 4.82 2.11
CA LEU A 237 7.45 3.68 3.03
C LEU A 237 6.85 4.11 4.38
N VAL A 238 7.30 5.23 4.95
CA VAL A 238 6.74 5.78 6.20
C VAL A 238 5.25 6.07 6.06
N LEU A 239 4.82 6.73 4.99
CA LEU A 239 3.43 7.12 4.78
C LEU A 239 2.49 5.94 4.50
N HIS A 240 3.01 4.81 4.02
CA HIS A 240 2.24 3.59 3.76
C HIS A 240 2.33 2.54 4.88
N ALA A 241 3.17 2.76 5.88
CA ALA A 241 3.46 1.76 6.92
C ALA A 241 2.22 1.34 7.72
N GLU A 242 1.29 2.28 7.98
CA GLU A 242 0.10 2.03 8.78
C GLU A 242 -1.05 2.98 8.39
N HIS A 243 -2.28 2.50 8.51
CA HIS A 243 -3.46 3.35 8.27
C HIS A 243 -4.73 2.81 8.96
N GLY A 244 -4.65 2.51 10.22
CA GLY A 244 -5.79 2.14 11.05
C GLY A 244 -6.17 0.66 11.01
N GLY A 245 -6.80 0.21 12.07
CA GLY A 245 -7.26 -1.17 12.25
C GLY A 245 -8.43 -1.57 11.31
N GLY A 246 -9.20 -0.60 10.82
CA GLY A 246 -10.29 -0.79 9.86
C GLY A 246 -9.87 -0.85 8.41
N ASN A 247 -8.59 -0.79 8.10
CA ASN A 247 -8.05 -1.03 6.78
C ASN A 247 -8.21 -2.52 6.42
N ASN A 248 -8.59 -2.83 5.18
CA ASN A 248 -8.98 -4.19 4.78
C ASN A 248 -7.92 -5.25 5.09
N SER A 249 -6.67 -5.02 4.71
CA SER A 249 -5.58 -5.97 4.97
C SER A 249 -5.19 -6.05 6.45
N THR A 250 -5.26 -4.95 7.19
CA THR A 250 -5.04 -4.92 8.63
C THR A 250 -6.16 -5.67 9.37
N PHE A 251 -7.41 -5.43 8.99
CA PHE A 251 -8.55 -6.19 9.54
C PHE A 251 -8.42 -7.68 9.24
N THR A 252 -8.00 -8.05 8.03
CA THR A 252 -7.69 -9.44 7.67
C THR A 252 -6.62 -10.03 8.59
N THR A 253 -5.56 -9.28 8.90
CA THR A 253 -4.53 -9.70 9.86
C THR A 253 -5.13 -10.01 11.24
N HIS A 254 -6.01 -9.14 11.74
CA HIS A 254 -6.72 -9.37 13.00
C HIS A 254 -7.61 -10.62 12.96
N VAL A 255 -8.45 -10.76 11.93
CA VAL A 255 -9.36 -11.89 11.78
C VAL A 255 -8.60 -13.21 11.73
N VAL A 256 -7.60 -13.30 10.88
CA VAL A 256 -6.82 -14.54 10.69
C VAL A 256 -5.96 -14.83 11.93
N SER A 257 -5.33 -13.82 12.53
CA SER A 257 -4.59 -14.00 13.79
C SER A 257 -5.49 -14.47 14.93
N SER A 258 -6.76 -14.05 14.98
CA SER A 258 -7.69 -14.44 16.04
C SER A 258 -7.97 -15.94 16.10
N SER A 259 -7.73 -16.67 15.03
CA SER A 259 -7.83 -18.13 15.00
C SER A 259 -6.68 -18.86 15.69
N GLY A 260 -5.58 -18.17 16.04
CA GLY A 260 -4.37 -18.77 16.60
C GLY A 260 -3.44 -19.37 15.56
N THR A 261 -3.57 -18.99 14.29
CA THR A 261 -2.69 -19.48 13.20
C THR A 261 -1.29 -18.87 13.26
N ASP A 262 -0.38 -19.43 12.50
CA ASP A 262 1.01 -18.99 12.36
C ASP A 262 1.11 -17.60 11.70
N THR A 263 2.25 -16.95 11.87
CA THR A 263 2.51 -15.60 11.33
C THR A 263 2.56 -15.58 9.80
N TYR A 264 3.10 -16.61 9.16
CA TYR A 264 3.20 -16.67 7.69
C TYR A 264 1.83 -16.71 7.04
N SER A 265 0.92 -17.53 7.56
CA SER A 265 -0.48 -17.61 7.10
C SER A 265 -1.22 -16.29 7.30
N ALA A 266 -1.06 -15.64 8.45
CA ALA A 266 -1.69 -14.35 8.73
C ALA A 266 -1.22 -13.26 7.77
N ILE A 267 0.09 -13.17 7.53
CA ILE A 267 0.67 -12.17 6.60
C ILE A 267 0.33 -12.48 5.15
N ALA A 268 0.33 -13.76 4.74
CA ALA A 268 -0.10 -14.14 3.40
C ALA A 268 -1.57 -13.77 3.13
N ALA A 269 -2.45 -13.91 4.12
CA ALA A 269 -3.84 -13.48 4.04
C ALA A 269 -3.94 -11.95 3.88
N ALA A 270 -3.16 -11.18 4.62
CA ALA A 270 -3.07 -9.72 4.48
C ALA A 270 -2.58 -9.30 3.08
N LEU A 271 -1.59 -9.99 2.53
CA LEU A 271 -1.11 -9.80 1.15
C LEU A 271 -2.21 -10.07 0.13
N GLY A 272 -3.00 -11.13 0.31
CA GLY A 272 -4.15 -11.45 -0.54
C GLY A 272 -5.21 -10.34 -0.52
N SER A 273 -5.47 -9.77 0.66
CA SER A 273 -6.35 -8.61 0.80
C SER A 273 -5.79 -7.37 0.09
N LEU A 274 -4.51 -7.05 0.30
CA LEU A 274 -3.86 -5.88 -0.32
C LEU A 274 -3.79 -5.98 -1.84
N LYS A 275 -3.64 -7.18 -2.38
CA LYS A 275 -3.61 -7.45 -3.82
C LYS A 275 -4.90 -7.01 -4.53
N GLY A 276 -6.02 -6.99 -3.84
CA GLY A 276 -7.32 -6.65 -4.42
C GLY A 276 -7.33 -5.25 -5.02
N PRO A 277 -7.93 -5.06 -6.22
CA PRO A 277 -7.90 -3.79 -6.95
C PRO A 277 -8.65 -2.65 -6.25
N LYS A 278 -9.49 -2.98 -5.27
CA LYS A 278 -10.18 -1.99 -4.43
C LYS A 278 -9.38 -1.55 -3.20
N HIS A 279 -8.17 -2.09 -3.01
CA HIS A 279 -7.31 -1.79 -1.87
C HIS A 279 -5.94 -1.29 -2.31
N GLY A 280 -5.04 -2.16 -2.79
CA GLY A 280 -3.64 -1.80 -3.09
C GLY A 280 -3.35 -1.35 -4.52
N GLY A 281 -4.32 -1.42 -5.44
CA GLY A 281 -4.13 -1.12 -6.86
C GLY A 281 -4.52 0.28 -7.31
N ALA A 282 -4.87 1.18 -6.39
CA ALA A 282 -5.42 2.49 -6.75
C ALA A 282 -4.40 3.39 -7.45
N ASN A 283 -3.14 3.40 -7.03
CA ASN A 283 -2.09 4.21 -7.64
C ASN A 283 -1.80 3.80 -9.10
N ILE A 284 -1.92 2.52 -9.44
CA ILE A 284 -1.78 2.05 -10.83
C ILE A 284 -2.90 2.62 -11.70
N LYS A 285 -4.12 2.70 -11.17
CA LYS A 285 -5.25 3.32 -11.87
C LYS A 285 -5.06 4.82 -12.08
N VAL A 286 -4.49 5.51 -11.11
CA VAL A 286 -4.11 6.93 -11.25
C VAL A 286 -3.13 7.10 -12.40
N MET A 287 -2.05 6.30 -12.43
CA MET A 287 -1.03 6.37 -13.49
C MET A 287 -1.62 6.13 -14.88
N LYS A 288 -2.45 5.10 -15.04
CA LYS A 288 -3.10 4.78 -16.31
C LYS A 288 -4.08 5.87 -16.75
N MET A 289 -4.80 6.48 -15.82
CA MET A 289 -5.68 7.63 -16.11
C MET A 289 -4.89 8.83 -16.61
N PHE A 290 -3.76 9.16 -15.97
CA PHE A 290 -2.88 10.24 -16.43
C PHE A 290 -2.25 9.95 -17.79
N GLU A 291 -1.87 8.71 -18.07
CA GLU A 291 -1.38 8.30 -19.38
C GLU A 291 -2.44 8.46 -20.45
N ASP A 292 -3.67 7.98 -20.21
CA ASP A 292 -4.80 8.16 -21.12
C ASP A 292 -5.11 9.65 -21.36
N MET A 293 -5.10 10.45 -20.29
CA MET A 293 -5.28 11.90 -20.37
C MET A 293 -4.24 12.56 -21.26
N LYS A 294 -2.95 12.29 -21.03
CA LYS A 294 -1.85 12.87 -21.82
C LYS A 294 -1.92 12.46 -23.31
N ASN A 295 -2.42 11.26 -23.61
CA ASN A 295 -2.61 10.79 -24.97
C ASN A 295 -3.88 11.35 -25.65
N THR A 296 -4.82 11.83 -24.87
CA THR A 296 -6.13 12.34 -25.36
C THR A 296 -6.14 13.86 -25.51
N LEU A 297 -5.49 14.58 -24.59
CA LEU A 297 -5.44 16.05 -24.61
C LEU A 297 -4.53 16.55 -25.72
N HIS A 298 -4.97 17.63 -26.37
CA HIS A 298 -4.16 18.36 -27.33
C HIS A 298 -3.08 19.18 -26.60
N ASP A 299 -3.47 19.89 -25.54
CA ASP A 299 -2.58 20.66 -24.68
C ASP A 299 -2.86 20.36 -23.19
N PRO A 300 -1.98 19.56 -22.53
CA PRO A 300 -2.11 19.27 -21.10
C PRO A 300 -1.98 20.50 -20.19
N LYS A 301 -1.57 21.65 -20.70
CA LYS A 301 -1.49 22.92 -19.95
C LYS A 301 -2.75 23.76 -20.07
N ASP A 302 -3.65 23.42 -20.99
CA ASP A 302 -4.94 24.08 -21.14
C ASP A 302 -5.92 23.61 -20.06
N ARG A 303 -6.25 24.55 -19.16
CA ARG A 303 -7.15 24.27 -18.03
C ARG A 303 -8.58 23.89 -18.47
N GLU A 304 -9.06 24.44 -19.57
CA GLU A 304 -10.40 24.14 -20.07
C GLU A 304 -10.46 22.73 -20.64
N GLU A 305 -9.45 22.35 -21.42
CA GLU A 305 -9.34 21.01 -21.99
C GLU A 305 -9.18 19.93 -20.90
N VAL A 306 -8.39 20.21 -19.87
CA VAL A 306 -8.25 19.32 -18.69
C VAL A 306 -9.58 19.21 -17.94
N ALA A 307 -10.30 20.32 -17.73
CA ALA A 307 -11.60 20.33 -17.05
C ALA A 307 -12.64 19.51 -17.82
N ASP A 308 -12.67 19.64 -19.14
CA ASP A 308 -13.54 18.85 -20.01
C ASP A 308 -13.24 17.34 -19.88
N TYR A 309 -11.98 16.96 -19.95
CA TYR A 309 -11.59 15.56 -19.78
C TYR A 309 -12.01 15.00 -18.41
N LEU A 310 -11.80 15.74 -17.31
CA LEU A 310 -12.24 15.33 -15.97
C LEU A 310 -13.76 15.17 -15.89
N THR A 311 -14.52 16.05 -16.56
CA THR A 311 -15.98 15.95 -16.66
C THR A 311 -16.40 14.70 -17.42
N ARG A 312 -15.77 14.41 -18.54
CA ARG A 312 -16.01 13.19 -19.34
C ARG A 312 -15.69 11.92 -18.57
N LEU A 313 -14.65 11.92 -17.71
CA LEU A 313 -14.40 10.80 -16.80
C LEU A 313 -15.60 10.52 -15.91
N LEU A 314 -16.18 11.56 -15.28
CA LEU A 314 -17.34 11.41 -14.40
C LEU A 314 -18.60 10.96 -15.14
N HIS A 315 -18.76 11.37 -16.40
CA HIS A 315 -19.86 10.98 -17.29
C HIS A 315 -19.67 9.59 -17.93
N ARG A 316 -18.58 8.89 -17.63
CA ARG A 316 -18.23 7.55 -18.16
C ARG A 316 -17.92 7.55 -19.67
N GLU A 317 -17.38 8.65 -20.16
CA GLU A 317 -17.07 8.86 -21.57
C GLU A 317 -15.57 8.78 -21.88
N ALA A 318 -14.72 8.74 -20.87
CA ALA A 318 -13.27 8.68 -21.00
C ALA A 318 -12.65 7.55 -20.17
N PHE A 319 -11.41 7.18 -20.49
CA PHE A 319 -10.59 6.16 -19.85
C PHE A 319 -11.34 4.81 -19.73
N ASP A 320 -11.51 4.28 -18.52
CA ASP A 320 -12.14 2.97 -18.25
C ASP A 320 -13.67 3.04 -18.10
N ARG A 321 -14.28 4.19 -18.33
CA ARG A 321 -15.73 4.44 -18.28
C ARG A 321 -16.42 4.09 -16.97
N ARG A 322 -15.66 4.11 -15.86
CA ARG A 322 -16.19 3.81 -14.52
C ARG A 322 -16.80 5.03 -13.83
N GLY A 323 -16.61 6.21 -14.36
CA GLY A 323 -17.12 7.45 -13.80
C GLY A 323 -16.33 7.90 -12.57
N LEU A 324 -15.04 7.62 -12.51
CA LEU A 324 -14.19 7.95 -11.36
C LEU A 324 -12.99 8.77 -11.81
N ILE A 325 -12.64 9.79 -11.03
CA ILE A 325 -11.32 10.42 -11.07
C ILE A 325 -10.48 9.73 -10.00
N TYR A 326 -9.59 8.84 -10.43
CA TYR A 326 -8.76 8.04 -9.53
C TYR A 326 -7.80 8.92 -8.74
N GLY A 327 -7.56 8.56 -7.49
CA GLY A 327 -6.75 9.33 -6.56
C GLY A 327 -7.51 10.46 -5.85
N MET A 328 -8.79 10.68 -6.19
CA MET A 328 -9.66 11.65 -5.54
C MET A 328 -10.66 10.95 -4.60
N GLY A 329 -10.80 11.50 -3.39
CA GLY A 329 -11.67 10.96 -2.35
C GLY A 329 -11.00 9.88 -1.51
N HIS A 330 -11.49 9.71 -0.30
CA HIS A 330 -11.04 8.71 0.65
C HIS A 330 -12.22 8.19 1.47
N ALA A 331 -12.10 6.96 1.96
CA ALA A 331 -13.13 6.37 2.81
C ALA A 331 -13.35 7.11 4.14
N VAL A 332 -12.29 7.73 4.65
CA VAL A 332 -12.25 8.41 5.94
C VAL A 332 -12.08 9.91 5.75
N TYR A 333 -11.03 10.34 5.07
CA TYR A 333 -10.74 11.76 4.87
C TYR A 333 -11.69 12.41 3.84
N SER A 334 -12.23 13.55 4.19
CA SER A 334 -13.08 14.34 3.28
C SER A 334 -12.43 15.67 2.88
N ILE A 335 -11.70 16.33 3.78
CA ILE A 335 -11.08 17.63 3.52
C ILE A 335 -9.66 17.47 3.00
N SER A 336 -8.85 16.64 3.65
CA SER A 336 -7.46 16.40 3.23
C SER A 336 -6.93 15.07 3.73
N ASP A 337 -6.03 14.46 2.95
CA ASP A 337 -5.21 13.31 3.37
C ASP A 337 -3.82 13.84 3.74
N PRO A 338 -3.37 13.72 5.01
CA PRO A 338 -2.07 14.26 5.44
C PRO A 338 -0.91 13.63 4.68
N ARG A 339 -1.06 12.39 4.21
CA ARG A 339 -0.03 11.69 3.43
C ARG A 339 0.15 12.32 2.06
N ALA A 340 -0.92 12.68 1.38
CA ALA A 340 -0.86 13.38 0.09
C ALA A 340 -0.21 14.76 0.23
N LYS A 341 -0.53 15.50 1.29
CA LYS A 341 0.10 16.79 1.59
C LYS A 341 1.62 16.66 1.79
N LEU A 342 2.05 15.64 2.55
CA LEU A 342 3.47 15.39 2.80
C LEU A 342 4.21 14.99 1.52
N PHE A 343 3.64 14.12 0.70
CA PHE A 343 4.23 13.78 -0.59
C PHE A 343 4.42 15.00 -1.49
N LYS A 344 3.41 15.85 -1.60
CA LYS A 344 3.45 17.01 -2.50
C LYS A 344 4.66 17.90 -2.28
N LYS A 345 5.10 18.08 -1.03
CA LYS A 345 6.28 18.89 -0.68
C LYS A 345 7.57 18.41 -1.35
N PHE A 346 7.67 17.11 -1.67
CA PHE A 346 8.88 16.49 -2.23
C PHE A 346 8.73 16.10 -3.70
N VAL A 347 7.49 15.98 -4.18
CA VAL A 347 7.20 15.59 -5.57
C VAL A 347 7.73 16.62 -6.55
N GLU A 348 7.60 17.90 -6.25
CA GLU A 348 8.12 18.98 -7.07
C GLU A 348 9.65 18.90 -7.22
N GLN A 349 10.36 18.73 -6.10
CA GLN A 349 11.82 18.61 -6.11
C GLN A 349 12.29 17.41 -6.94
N LEU A 350 11.63 16.28 -6.81
CA LEU A 350 11.95 15.08 -7.59
C LEU A 350 11.62 15.28 -9.07
N ALA A 351 10.49 15.92 -9.37
CA ALA A 351 10.11 16.24 -10.75
C ALA A 351 11.13 17.16 -11.43
N ASP A 352 11.67 18.14 -10.70
CA ASP A 352 12.74 19.01 -11.19
C ASP A 352 14.03 18.23 -11.44
N GLU A 353 14.47 17.37 -10.50
CA GLU A 353 15.65 16.51 -10.68
C GLU A 353 15.51 15.58 -11.89
N LYS A 354 14.28 15.11 -12.16
CA LYS A 354 13.99 14.17 -13.24
C LYS A 354 13.56 14.81 -14.56
N GLY A 355 13.50 16.14 -14.62
CA GLY A 355 13.02 16.86 -15.81
C GLY A 355 11.54 16.61 -16.12
N ARG A 356 10.71 16.38 -15.10
CA ARG A 356 9.28 16.08 -15.21
C ARG A 356 8.39 17.13 -14.55
N HIS A 357 8.84 18.38 -14.55
CA HIS A 357 8.11 19.49 -13.95
C HIS A 357 6.73 19.70 -14.62
N ASP A 358 6.63 19.55 -15.94
CA ASP A 358 5.34 19.66 -16.65
C ASP A 358 4.31 18.62 -16.17
N ASP A 359 4.76 17.41 -15.85
CA ASP A 359 3.90 16.40 -15.26
C ASP A 359 3.42 16.83 -13.85
N PHE A 360 4.31 17.40 -13.05
CA PHE A 360 3.96 17.92 -11.72
C PHE A 360 2.93 19.06 -11.82
N GLU A 361 3.06 19.96 -12.79
CA GLU A 361 2.08 21.03 -13.04
C GLU A 361 0.70 20.45 -13.36
N LEU A 362 0.63 19.40 -14.20
CA LEU A 362 -0.62 18.72 -14.53
C LEU A 362 -1.24 18.07 -13.28
N TYR A 363 -0.46 17.37 -12.45
CA TYR A 363 -0.94 16.81 -11.17
C TYR A 363 -1.49 17.91 -10.25
N SER A 364 -0.78 19.02 -10.11
CA SER A 364 -1.19 20.15 -9.27
C SER A 364 -2.49 20.79 -9.78
N MET A 365 -2.63 20.93 -11.09
CA MET A 365 -3.84 21.46 -11.73
C MET A 365 -5.05 20.55 -11.45
N ILE A 366 -4.88 19.24 -11.60
CA ILE A 366 -5.96 18.27 -11.37
C ILE A 366 -6.32 18.22 -9.87
N GLU A 367 -5.34 18.27 -8.97
CA GLU A 367 -5.59 18.32 -7.53
C GLU A 367 -6.46 19.52 -7.14
N GLU A 368 -6.27 20.67 -7.81
CA GLU A 368 -7.07 21.88 -7.59
C GLU A 368 -8.48 21.78 -8.20
N MET A 369 -8.58 21.26 -9.41
CA MET A 369 -9.80 21.30 -10.22
C MET A 369 -10.76 20.13 -9.94
N ALA A 370 -10.23 18.92 -9.75
CA ALA A 370 -11.04 17.72 -9.63
C ALA A 370 -12.03 17.76 -8.47
N PRO A 371 -11.69 18.25 -7.26
CA PRO A 371 -12.66 18.36 -6.18
C PRO A 371 -13.85 19.27 -6.54
N LYS A 372 -13.60 20.39 -7.22
CA LYS A 372 -14.63 21.34 -7.64
C LYS A 372 -15.56 20.74 -8.70
N ILE A 373 -14.98 20.02 -9.67
CA ILE A 373 -15.73 19.35 -10.74
C ILE A 373 -16.56 18.21 -10.16
N ILE A 374 -16.00 17.38 -9.28
CA ILE A 374 -16.72 16.29 -8.59
C ILE A 374 -17.90 16.85 -7.79
N ALA A 375 -17.69 17.93 -7.02
CA ALA A 375 -18.75 18.58 -6.26
C ALA A 375 -19.89 19.06 -7.14
N ARG A 376 -19.56 19.70 -8.26
CA ARG A 376 -20.54 20.20 -9.25
C ARG A 376 -21.33 19.07 -9.91
N GLU A 377 -20.63 18.06 -10.44
CA GLU A 377 -21.26 16.99 -11.24
C GLU A 377 -22.01 15.97 -10.40
N ARG A 378 -21.59 15.76 -9.15
CA ARG A 378 -22.15 14.74 -8.26
C ARG A 378 -23.03 15.30 -7.15
N HIS A 379 -23.18 16.63 -7.06
CA HIS A 379 -23.89 17.31 -5.97
C HIS A 379 -23.42 16.86 -4.58
N ILE A 380 -22.10 16.57 -4.44
CA ILE A 380 -21.48 16.16 -3.21
C ILE A 380 -20.95 17.39 -2.49
N TYR A 381 -21.61 17.78 -1.41
CA TYR A 381 -21.19 18.90 -0.57
C TYR A 381 -20.19 18.53 0.51
N LYS A 382 -19.87 17.24 0.66
CA LYS A 382 -18.73 16.77 1.47
C LYS A 382 -17.47 17.06 0.68
N GLY A 383 -16.44 17.59 1.32
CA GLY A 383 -15.15 17.83 0.69
C GLY A 383 -14.62 16.54 0.02
N VAL A 384 -14.00 16.70 -1.13
CA VAL A 384 -13.24 15.65 -1.82
C VAL A 384 -11.83 16.16 -1.98
N SER A 385 -10.84 15.35 -1.63
CA SER A 385 -9.42 15.71 -1.73
C SER A 385 -8.60 14.60 -2.37
N ALA A 386 -7.40 14.94 -2.84
CA ALA A 386 -6.42 13.96 -3.27
C ALA A 386 -6.04 13.05 -2.10
N ASN A 387 -5.99 11.76 -2.33
CA ASN A 387 -5.49 10.77 -1.39
C ASN A 387 -4.02 10.41 -1.69
N VAL A 388 -3.41 9.54 -0.86
CA VAL A 388 -2.01 9.17 -1.02
C VAL A 388 -1.70 8.53 -2.38
N ASP A 389 -2.66 7.82 -2.98
CA ASP A 389 -2.47 7.12 -4.26
C ASP A 389 -2.36 8.09 -5.44
N PHE A 390 -2.86 9.32 -5.28
CA PHE A 390 -2.76 10.36 -6.30
C PHE A 390 -1.31 10.68 -6.66
N TYR A 391 -0.44 10.82 -5.67
CA TYR A 391 0.97 11.15 -5.86
C TYR A 391 1.91 9.94 -5.85
N SER A 392 1.57 8.85 -5.15
CA SER A 392 2.50 7.75 -4.96
C SER A 392 2.90 7.06 -6.27
N GLY A 393 1.96 6.86 -7.20
CA GLY A 393 2.27 6.31 -8.51
C GLY A 393 3.22 7.21 -9.33
N PHE A 394 3.01 8.50 -9.27
CA PHE A 394 3.89 9.47 -9.93
C PHE A 394 5.31 9.45 -9.35
N VAL A 395 5.43 9.45 -8.02
CA VAL A 395 6.72 9.28 -7.34
C VAL A 395 7.42 8.00 -7.80
N TYR A 396 6.73 6.87 -7.79
CA TYR A 396 7.32 5.59 -8.22
C TYR A 396 7.76 5.61 -9.69
N SER A 397 7.00 6.26 -10.56
CA SER A 397 7.40 6.43 -11.97
C SER A 397 8.67 7.26 -12.12
N MET A 398 8.84 8.31 -11.33
CA MET A 398 10.05 9.14 -11.33
C MET A 398 11.28 8.44 -10.72
N LEU A 399 11.06 7.46 -9.86
CA LEU A 399 12.10 6.58 -9.32
C LEU A 399 12.45 5.43 -10.28
N ASP A 400 11.86 5.39 -11.46
CA ASP A 400 11.99 4.30 -12.43
C ASP A 400 11.61 2.92 -11.87
N LEU A 401 10.67 2.90 -10.92
CA LEU A 401 10.08 1.66 -10.42
C LEU A 401 9.14 1.10 -11.49
N PRO A 402 9.24 -0.19 -11.85
CA PRO A 402 8.27 -0.79 -12.74
C PRO A 402 6.89 -0.85 -12.07
N MET A 403 5.84 -0.70 -12.87
CA MET A 403 4.47 -0.67 -12.38
C MET A 403 4.08 -1.96 -11.62
N GLU A 404 4.68 -3.08 -11.99
CA GLU A 404 4.54 -4.36 -11.32
C GLU A 404 4.97 -4.34 -9.83
N LEU A 405 5.83 -3.40 -9.44
CA LEU A 405 6.28 -3.22 -8.06
C LEU A 405 5.49 -2.19 -7.25
N TYR A 406 4.50 -1.49 -7.81
CA TYR A 406 3.76 -0.45 -7.08
C TYR A 406 3.00 -1.01 -5.88
N THR A 407 2.23 -2.07 -6.04
CA THR A 407 1.57 -2.73 -4.91
C THR A 407 2.54 -3.44 -3.98
N PRO A 408 3.59 -4.14 -4.44
CA PRO A 408 4.66 -4.63 -3.57
C PRO A 408 5.35 -3.55 -2.72
N MET A 409 5.56 -2.33 -3.22
CA MET A 409 6.09 -1.22 -2.39
C MET A 409 5.15 -0.91 -1.22
N PHE A 410 3.85 -0.94 -1.46
CA PHE A 410 2.86 -0.80 -0.42
C PHE A 410 2.98 -1.93 0.62
N ALA A 411 3.16 -3.18 0.18
CA ALA A 411 3.35 -4.34 1.06
C ALA A 411 4.63 -4.24 1.90
N ILE A 412 5.75 -3.81 1.28
CA ILE A 412 7.04 -3.59 1.96
C ILE A 412 6.90 -2.58 3.11
N ALA A 413 6.12 -1.55 2.92
CA ALA A 413 5.83 -0.57 3.96
C ALA A 413 4.87 -1.14 5.02
N ARG A 414 3.74 -1.70 4.58
CA ARG A 414 2.63 -2.11 5.43
C ARG A 414 2.93 -3.34 6.28
N ILE A 415 3.92 -4.16 5.94
CA ILE A 415 4.35 -5.28 6.78
C ILE A 415 4.72 -4.80 8.20
N ALA A 416 5.25 -3.60 8.37
CA ALA A 416 5.50 -3.00 9.67
C ALA A 416 4.20 -2.84 10.48
N GLY A 417 3.16 -2.28 9.87
CA GLY A 417 1.84 -2.15 10.48
C GLY A 417 1.17 -3.50 10.75
N TRP A 418 1.14 -4.41 9.79
CA TRP A 418 0.59 -5.75 10.01
C TRP A 418 1.31 -6.51 11.13
N SER A 419 2.62 -6.39 11.21
CA SER A 419 3.42 -6.98 12.28
C SER A 419 3.05 -6.41 13.65
N ALA A 420 2.88 -5.08 13.74
CA ALA A 420 2.45 -4.42 14.97
C ALA A 420 1.06 -4.90 15.41
N HIS A 421 0.11 -4.98 14.47
CA HIS A 421 -1.23 -5.50 14.76
C HIS A 421 -1.23 -6.98 15.12
N ARG A 422 -0.40 -7.81 14.47
CA ARG A 422 -0.20 -9.21 14.85
C ARG A 422 0.31 -9.32 16.28
N MET A 423 1.34 -8.54 16.63
CA MET A 423 1.88 -8.47 17.98
C MET A 423 0.83 -8.02 19.01
N GLU A 424 0.00 -7.03 18.65
CA GLU A 424 -1.08 -6.54 19.52
C GLU A 424 -2.13 -7.63 19.82
N VAL A 425 -2.47 -8.47 18.82
CA VAL A 425 -3.39 -9.60 19.00
C VAL A 425 -2.80 -10.63 19.96
N GLU A 426 -1.54 -11.01 19.78
CA GLU A 426 -0.92 -12.03 20.62
C GLU A 426 -0.64 -11.51 22.05
N ALA A 427 -0.26 -10.24 22.20
CA ALA A 427 -0.08 -9.63 23.52
C ALA A 427 -1.36 -9.57 24.36
N LYS A 428 -2.54 -9.51 23.73
CA LYS A 428 -3.84 -9.57 24.44
C LYS A 428 -4.22 -10.95 24.92
N ARG A 429 -3.52 -12.00 24.46
CA ARG A 429 -3.74 -13.39 24.86
C ARG A 429 -2.79 -13.82 26.01
N SER A 430 -1.69 -13.09 26.17
CA SER A 430 -0.72 -13.28 27.26
C SER A 430 -1.19 -12.59 28.53
#